data_b593a3bdbd017d9ce73f255574976735
#
_entry.id   b593a3bdbd017d9ce73f255574976735
#
_cell.length_a   1.000
_cell.length_b   1.000
_cell.length_c   1.000
_cell.angle_alpha   90.00
_cell.angle_beta   90.00
_cell.angle_gamma   90.00
#
_symmetry.space_group_name_H-M   'P 1'
#
loop_
_entity.id
_entity.type
_entity.pdbx_description
1 polymer ?
#
loop_
_entity_poly.entity_id
_entity_poly.type
_entity_poly.pdbx_seq_one_letter_code
_entity_poly.pdbx_strand_id
1 'polypeptide(L)'
;HLLTRPHENPSLDIDQDLLLERVLRKHPDVIGVGEMRSAKEALSVAESSRTGHTVVTTIHSNSSESTYRRMMTLAKRKYNMAAEILMQIMVEAYPIVVFTKQLEDGSRKIMQIIEGEDFRDGQLLYRPLYQYDVTDNCTGEDGKTTVVGKHRRLGSISDTLKRRMLDNGIPAGKLAPFLAKPAAKRTRKGGASHAVDPDHPIPADC
;
A
#
# COMPACT_ATOMS: atom_id res chain seq x y z
N HIS A 1 4.34 15.27 -17.32
CA HIS A 1 5.54 14.99 -16.51
C HIS A 1 6.13 16.29 -16.02
N LEU A 2 6.19 16.50 -14.70
CA LEU A 2 6.84 17.64 -14.09
C LEU A 2 8.13 17.15 -13.42
N LEU A 3 9.23 17.88 -13.62
CA LEU A 3 10.54 17.51 -13.10
C LEU A 3 11.04 18.61 -12.15
N THR A 4 11.66 18.20 -11.06
CA THR A 4 12.40 19.12 -10.18
C THR A 4 13.63 19.65 -10.91
N ARG A 5 13.95 20.91 -10.68
CA ARG A 5 15.10 21.56 -11.31
C ARG A 5 15.83 22.42 -10.27
N PRO A 6 17.01 22.00 -9.81
CA PRO A 6 17.84 22.83 -8.97
C PRO A 6 18.38 24.04 -9.76
N HIS A 7 18.56 25.16 -9.09
CA HIS A 7 19.11 26.39 -9.65
C HIS A 7 20.26 26.92 -8.78
N GLU A 8 21.19 27.65 -9.34
CA GLU A 8 22.29 28.27 -8.58
C GLU A 8 21.77 29.23 -7.51
N ASN A 9 20.68 29.94 -7.79
CA ASN A 9 19.93 30.68 -6.78
C ASN A 9 18.81 29.80 -6.20
N PRO A 10 18.85 29.40 -4.92
CA PRO A 10 17.87 28.54 -4.28
C PRO A 10 16.41 29.07 -4.33
N SER A 11 16.24 30.40 -4.43
CA SER A 11 14.90 31.01 -4.56
C SER A 11 14.21 30.68 -5.89
N LEU A 12 14.96 30.18 -6.88
CA LEU A 12 14.48 29.81 -8.20
C LEU A 12 14.41 28.27 -8.38
N ASP A 13 14.68 27.51 -7.33
CA ASP A 13 14.55 26.05 -7.36
C ASP A 13 13.12 25.64 -7.70
N ILE A 14 13.00 24.67 -8.59
CA ILE A 14 11.73 23.97 -8.82
C ILE A 14 11.80 22.69 -8.00
N ASP A 15 11.37 22.77 -6.76
CA ASP A 15 11.26 21.62 -5.88
C ASP A 15 9.93 20.88 -6.04
N GLN A 16 9.81 19.72 -5.38
CA GLN A 16 8.61 18.91 -5.43
C GLN A 16 7.41 19.61 -4.77
N ASP A 17 7.65 20.43 -3.77
CA ASP A 17 6.63 21.19 -3.07
C ASP A 17 5.97 22.23 -3.96
N LEU A 18 6.78 22.98 -4.74
CA LEU A 18 6.28 23.93 -5.73
C LEU A 18 5.51 23.23 -6.86
N LEU A 19 5.99 22.05 -7.28
CA LEU A 19 5.31 21.27 -8.30
C LEU A 19 3.94 20.77 -7.84
N LEU A 20 3.81 20.34 -6.57
CA LEU A 20 2.53 19.94 -5.99
C LEU A 20 1.51 21.09 -6.00
N GLU A 21 1.91 22.29 -5.56
CA GLU A 21 1.03 23.45 -5.59
C GLU A 21 0.55 23.82 -7.01
N ARG A 22 1.43 23.68 -7.99
CA ARG A 22 1.10 23.98 -9.40
C ARG A 22 0.25 22.91 -10.04
N VAL A 23 0.47 21.64 -9.71
CA VAL A 23 -0.26 20.49 -10.27
C VAL A 23 -1.74 20.56 -9.90
N LEU A 24 -2.07 20.93 -8.65
CA LEU A 24 -3.46 21.08 -8.20
C LEU A 24 -4.27 22.08 -9.02
N ARG A 25 -3.61 23.14 -9.52
CA ARG A 25 -4.25 24.16 -10.38
C ARG A 25 -4.45 23.69 -11.83
N LYS A 26 -3.96 22.51 -12.20
CA LYS A 26 -4.06 21.93 -13.54
C LYS A 26 -5.24 20.96 -13.68
N HIS A 27 -6.05 20.78 -12.62
CA HIS A 27 -7.17 19.84 -12.57
C HIS A 27 -6.80 18.42 -13.06
N PRO A 28 -5.77 17.78 -12.50
CA PRO A 28 -5.34 16.46 -12.95
C PRO A 28 -6.33 15.38 -12.50
N ASP A 29 -6.56 14.37 -13.33
CA ASP A 29 -7.33 13.18 -12.94
C ASP A 29 -6.58 12.33 -11.91
N VAL A 30 -5.24 12.24 -12.04
CA VAL A 30 -4.37 11.47 -11.17
C VAL A 30 -3.10 12.26 -10.83
N ILE A 31 -2.77 12.32 -9.56
CA ILE A 31 -1.51 12.89 -9.06
C ILE A 31 -0.58 11.75 -8.66
N GLY A 32 0.51 11.57 -9.41
CA GLY A 32 1.58 10.62 -9.07
C GLY A 32 2.73 11.35 -8.37
N VAL A 33 3.00 11.03 -7.11
CA VAL A 33 4.16 11.52 -6.38
C VAL A 33 5.16 10.38 -6.25
N GLY A 34 6.36 10.56 -6.83
CA GLY A 34 7.35 9.50 -6.94
C GLY A 34 7.71 8.87 -5.60
N GLU A 35 7.97 9.69 -4.59
CA GLU A 35 8.23 9.24 -3.22
C GLU A 35 7.89 10.35 -2.22
N MET A 36 7.31 9.95 -1.09
CA MET A 36 7.01 10.84 0.03
C MET A 36 8.20 10.87 1.00
N ARG A 37 8.90 12.00 1.06
CA ARG A 37 10.10 12.20 1.90
C ARG A 37 10.00 13.37 2.87
N SER A 38 9.15 14.34 2.59
CA SER A 38 9.00 15.58 3.35
C SER A 38 7.67 15.69 4.09
N ALA A 39 7.62 16.57 5.08
CA ALA A 39 6.39 16.87 5.81
C ALA A 39 5.32 17.51 4.91
N LYS A 40 5.74 18.38 3.99
CA LYS A 40 4.84 19.07 3.07
C LYS A 40 4.22 18.09 2.08
N GLU A 41 5.04 17.19 1.50
CA GLU A 41 4.54 16.12 0.63
C GLU A 41 3.49 15.26 1.37
N ALA A 42 3.81 14.84 2.61
CA ALA A 42 2.91 13.99 3.37
C ALA A 42 1.52 14.63 3.55
N LEU A 43 1.46 15.90 3.95
CA LEU A 43 0.19 16.57 4.22
C LEU A 43 -0.48 17.10 2.95
N SER A 44 0.26 17.79 2.06
CA SER A 44 -0.35 18.38 0.87
C SER A 44 -0.90 17.34 -0.11
N VAL A 45 -0.22 16.19 -0.23
CA VAL A 45 -0.71 15.08 -1.06
C VAL A 45 -1.93 14.40 -0.42
N ALA A 46 -1.94 14.24 0.92
CA ALA A 46 -3.09 13.74 1.64
C ALA A 46 -4.32 14.66 1.47
N GLU A 47 -4.15 15.97 1.63
CA GLU A 47 -5.23 16.94 1.40
C GLU A 47 -5.74 16.92 -0.05
N SER A 48 -4.85 16.73 -1.03
CA SER A 48 -5.24 16.58 -2.43
C SER A 48 -6.16 15.37 -2.65
N SER A 49 -5.86 14.24 -2.00
CA SER A 49 -6.71 13.05 -2.04
C SER A 49 -8.09 13.31 -1.41
N ARG A 50 -8.14 14.03 -0.29
CA ARG A 50 -9.38 14.37 0.42
C ARG A 50 -10.27 15.36 -0.36
N THR A 51 -9.67 16.18 -1.22
CA THR A 51 -10.39 17.13 -2.09
C THR A 51 -10.80 16.55 -3.45
N GLY A 52 -10.72 15.23 -3.62
CA GLY A 52 -11.30 14.53 -4.77
C GLY A 52 -10.32 14.06 -5.83
N HIS A 53 -9.02 14.34 -5.70
CA HIS A 53 -8.03 13.85 -6.65
C HIS A 53 -7.65 12.39 -6.38
N THR A 54 -7.45 11.61 -7.42
CA THR A 54 -6.83 10.29 -7.29
C THR A 54 -5.33 10.46 -7.08
N VAL A 55 -4.81 9.96 -5.98
CA VAL A 55 -3.38 10.09 -5.63
C VAL A 55 -2.72 8.74 -5.54
N VAL A 56 -1.51 8.63 -6.10
CA VAL A 56 -0.62 7.49 -5.97
C VAL A 56 0.76 7.98 -5.54
N THR A 57 1.31 7.40 -4.49
CA THR A 57 2.65 7.72 -3.99
C THR A 57 3.37 6.47 -3.48
N THR A 58 4.67 6.57 -3.30
CA THR A 58 5.48 5.54 -2.62
C THR A 58 6.10 6.11 -1.35
N ILE A 59 6.37 5.24 -0.40
CA ILE A 59 7.05 5.58 0.84
C ILE A 59 7.78 4.35 1.38
N HIS A 60 8.97 4.53 1.91
CA HIS A 60 9.69 3.45 2.58
C HIS A 60 9.10 3.19 3.97
N SER A 61 8.71 1.95 4.24
CA SER A 61 8.25 1.48 5.55
C SER A 61 8.58 -0.01 5.74
N ASN A 62 8.46 -0.49 6.98
CA ASN A 62 8.79 -1.88 7.33
C ASN A 62 7.58 -2.83 7.25
N SER A 63 6.36 -2.30 7.19
CA SER A 63 5.10 -3.05 7.05
C SER A 63 4.01 -2.14 6.49
N SER A 64 2.90 -2.73 6.05
CA SER A 64 1.73 -1.99 5.60
C SER A 64 1.15 -1.08 6.69
N GLU A 65 1.07 -1.54 7.95
CA GLU A 65 0.55 -0.75 9.07
C GLU A 65 1.51 0.38 9.46
N SER A 66 2.83 0.11 9.44
CA SER A 66 3.84 1.12 9.77
C SER A 66 3.90 2.26 8.75
N THR A 67 3.35 2.05 7.56
CA THR A 67 3.24 3.08 6.52
C THR A 67 2.50 4.32 7.02
N TYR A 68 1.35 4.15 7.67
CA TYR A 68 0.57 5.27 8.22
C TYR A 68 1.32 6.02 9.31
N ARG A 69 1.99 5.31 10.22
CA ARG A 69 2.84 5.94 11.25
C ARG A 69 4.01 6.70 10.63
N ARG A 70 4.59 6.17 9.55
CA ARG A 70 5.68 6.85 8.84
C ARG A 70 5.21 8.16 8.22
N MET A 71 4.06 8.18 7.54
CA MET A 71 3.46 9.38 6.96
C MET A 71 3.17 10.42 8.04
N MET A 72 2.52 10.02 9.15
CA MET A 72 2.25 10.88 10.29
C MET A 72 3.55 11.48 10.88
N THR A 73 4.59 10.65 11.05
CA THR A 73 5.88 11.11 11.57
C THR A 73 6.55 12.13 10.65
N LEU A 74 6.45 11.95 9.33
CA LEU A 74 6.93 12.94 8.36
C LEU A 74 6.18 14.26 8.51
N ALA A 75 4.85 14.23 8.56
CA ALA A 75 4.02 15.43 8.72
C ALA A 75 4.33 16.18 10.03
N LYS A 76 4.53 15.47 11.14
CA LYS A 76 4.86 16.04 12.44
C LYS A 76 6.18 16.82 12.49
N ARG A 77 7.10 16.57 11.56
CA ARG A 77 8.37 17.34 11.52
C ARG A 77 8.17 18.84 11.28
N LYS A 78 7.06 19.23 10.69
CA LYS A 78 6.77 20.63 10.33
C LYS A 78 5.45 21.13 10.92
N TYR A 79 4.45 20.26 11.04
CA TYR A 79 3.10 20.65 11.44
C TYR A 79 2.85 20.26 12.90
N ASN A 80 2.50 21.27 13.72
CA ASN A 80 2.15 21.08 15.13
C ASN A 80 0.67 20.67 15.26
N MET A 81 0.36 19.47 14.77
CA MET A 81 -0.96 18.88 14.88
C MET A 81 -0.92 17.66 15.79
N ALA A 82 -2.05 17.34 16.43
CA ALA A 82 -2.17 16.11 17.23
C ALA A 82 -1.92 14.88 16.37
N ALA A 83 -1.25 13.86 16.92
CA ALA A 83 -0.90 12.66 16.19
C ALA A 83 -2.15 11.93 15.67
N GLU A 84 -3.22 11.93 16.47
CA GLU A 84 -4.52 11.34 16.14
C GLU A 84 -5.12 11.98 14.89
N ILE A 85 -5.11 13.31 14.81
CA ILE A 85 -5.63 14.04 13.65
C ILE A 85 -4.83 13.72 12.40
N LEU A 86 -3.50 13.72 12.50
CA LEU A 86 -2.64 13.36 11.37
C LEU A 86 -2.86 11.93 10.92
N MET A 87 -3.02 10.99 11.85
CA MET A 87 -3.31 9.59 11.51
C MET A 87 -4.66 9.44 10.80
N GLN A 88 -5.71 10.12 11.27
CA GLN A 88 -7.02 10.14 10.62
C GLN A 88 -6.92 10.68 9.18
N ILE A 89 -6.22 11.81 9.00
CA ILE A 89 -5.98 12.38 7.66
C ILE A 89 -5.30 11.36 6.74
N MET A 90 -4.26 10.66 7.23
CA MET A 90 -3.51 9.69 6.42
C MET A 90 -4.36 8.47 6.05
N VAL A 91 -5.16 7.94 6.98
CA VAL A 91 -6.04 6.79 6.72
C VAL A 91 -7.13 7.16 5.72
N GLU A 92 -7.74 8.33 5.87
CA GLU A 92 -8.77 8.82 4.94
C GLU A 92 -8.22 9.06 3.53
N ALA A 93 -7.01 9.65 3.44
CA ALA A 93 -6.37 9.98 2.17
C ALA A 93 -5.87 8.75 1.40
N TYR A 94 -5.36 7.77 2.12
CA TYR A 94 -4.74 6.57 1.55
C TYR A 94 -5.43 5.29 2.04
N PRO A 95 -6.66 5.02 1.60
CA PRO A 95 -7.41 3.85 2.08
C PRO A 95 -6.75 2.52 1.71
N ILE A 96 -5.93 2.47 0.66
CA ILE A 96 -5.25 1.24 0.22
C ILE A 96 -3.73 1.42 0.34
N VAL A 97 -3.10 0.49 1.04
CA VAL A 97 -1.65 0.35 1.11
C VAL A 97 -1.23 -0.98 0.51
N VAL A 98 -0.30 -0.92 -0.45
CA VAL A 98 0.33 -2.07 -1.08
C VAL A 98 1.77 -2.16 -0.57
N PHE A 99 2.06 -3.13 0.27
CA PHE A 99 3.39 -3.35 0.82
C PHE A 99 4.18 -4.33 -0.02
N THR A 100 5.32 -3.88 -0.52
CA THR A 100 6.23 -4.70 -1.34
C THR A 100 7.55 -4.90 -0.63
N LYS A 101 8.19 -6.05 -0.85
CA LYS A 101 9.52 -6.37 -0.32
C LYS A 101 10.34 -7.09 -1.36
N GLN A 102 11.64 -6.83 -1.37
CA GLN A 102 12.61 -7.69 -2.05
C GLN A 102 12.98 -8.83 -1.08
N LEU A 103 12.86 -10.06 -1.54
CA LEU A 103 13.16 -11.26 -0.78
C LEU A 103 14.62 -11.68 -0.98
N GLU A 104 15.06 -12.69 -0.23
CA GLU A 104 16.46 -13.17 -0.23
C GLU A 104 16.90 -13.70 -1.60
N ASP A 105 15.98 -14.28 -2.37
CA ASP A 105 16.20 -14.72 -3.75
C ASP A 105 16.28 -13.57 -4.77
N GLY A 106 16.27 -12.32 -4.31
CA GLY A 106 16.26 -11.11 -5.15
C GLY A 106 14.90 -10.80 -5.78
N SER A 107 13.91 -11.68 -5.69
CA SER A 107 12.58 -11.45 -6.22
C SER A 107 11.84 -10.35 -5.44
N ARG A 108 11.01 -9.56 -6.14
CA ARG A 108 10.15 -8.55 -5.52
C ARG A 108 8.72 -9.05 -5.48
N LYS A 109 8.15 -9.11 -4.29
CA LYS A 109 6.78 -9.59 -4.06
C LYS A 109 5.94 -8.52 -3.40
N ILE A 110 4.64 -8.52 -3.73
CA ILE A 110 3.63 -7.83 -2.93
C ILE A 110 3.37 -8.70 -1.71
N MET A 111 3.87 -8.27 -0.55
CA MET A 111 3.75 -9.04 0.68
C MET A 111 2.36 -8.91 1.30
N GLN A 112 1.76 -7.73 1.21
CA GLN A 112 0.46 -7.47 1.80
C GLN A 112 -0.26 -6.32 1.09
N ILE A 113 -1.59 -6.42 1.04
CA ILE A 113 -2.46 -5.31 0.68
C ILE A 113 -3.46 -5.15 1.81
N ILE A 114 -3.57 -3.95 2.37
CA ILE A 114 -4.53 -3.61 3.40
C ILE A 114 -5.42 -2.45 2.97
N GLU A 115 -6.63 -2.42 3.52
CA GLU A 115 -7.49 -1.25 3.56
C GLU A 115 -7.40 -0.63 4.95
N GLY A 116 -6.96 0.64 5.06
CA GLY A 116 -7.10 1.42 6.28
C GLY A 116 -8.53 1.89 6.42
N GLU A 117 -9.18 1.57 7.55
CA GLU A 117 -10.58 1.91 7.78
C GLU A 117 -10.74 3.13 8.67
N ASP A 118 -9.94 3.21 9.74
CA ASP A 118 -10.06 4.30 10.72
C ASP A 118 -8.83 4.36 11.64
N PHE A 119 -8.71 5.45 12.39
CA PHE A 119 -7.79 5.55 13.52
C PHE A 119 -8.53 6.13 14.73
N ARG A 120 -8.66 5.36 15.78
CA ARG A 120 -9.31 5.77 17.03
C ARG A 120 -8.71 5.04 18.23
N ASP A 121 -8.76 5.69 19.38
CA ASP A 121 -8.21 5.16 20.65
C ASP A 121 -6.72 4.76 20.55
N GLY A 122 -5.94 5.50 19.75
CA GLY A 122 -4.52 5.23 19.53
C GLY A 122 -4.23 4.03 18.62
N GLN A 123 -5.26 3.41 18.02
CA GLN A 123 -5.14 2.20 17.20
C GLN A 123 -5.56 2.44 15.75
N LEU A 124 -4.76 1.89 14.84
CA LEU A 124 -5.12 1.79 13.43
C LEU A 124 -6.07 0.61 13.24
N LEU A 125 -7.27 0.91 12.74
CA LEU A 125 -8.23 -0.09 12.29
C LEU A 125 -8.00 -0.31 10.79
N TYR A 126 -7.72 -1.54 10.42
CA TYR A 126 -7.46 -1.89 9.04
C TYR A 126 -7.95 -3.30 8.71
N ARG A 127 -8.18 -3.54 7.43
CA ARG A 127 -8.63 -4.82 6.89
C ARG A 127 -7.57 -5.40 5.95
N PRO A 128 -7.01 -6.57 6.25
CA PRO A 128 -6.13 -7.25 5.32
C PRO A 128 -6.94 -7.80 4.14
N LEU A 129 -6.52 -7.46 2.92
CA LEU A 129 -7.18 -7.90 1.68
C LEU A 129 -6.42 -9.06 1.05
N TYR A 130 -5.10 -8.94 0.94
CA TYR A 130 -4.21 -9.96 0.37
C TYR A 130 -2.93 -10.06 1.18
N GLN A 131 -2.36 -11.26 1.18
CA GLN A 131 -1.06 -11.56 1.80
C GLN A 131 -0.30 -12.57 0.94
N TYR A 132 1.02 -12.42 0.87
CA TYR A 132 1.93 -13.43 0.35
C TYR A 132 2.38 -14.30 1.52
N ASP A 133 1.97 -15.57 1.52
CA ASP A 133 2.41 -16.55 2.50
C ASP A 133 3.65 -17.24 1.95
N VAL A 134 4.81 -17.02 2.58
CA VAL A 134 6.00 -17.81 2.32
C VAL A 134 5.76 -19.20 2.91
N THR A 135 5.89 -20.22 2.10
CA THR A 135 5.63 -21.61 2.49
C THR A 135 6.93 -22.38 2.71
N ASP A 136 7.98 -22.00 1.99
CA ASP A 136 9.29 -22.63 2.11
C ASP A 136 10.42 -21.71 1.65
N ASN A 137 11.64 -21.99 2.08
CA ASN A 137 12.87 -21.34 1.63
C ASN A 137 13.89 -22.44 1.36
N CYS A 138 14.21 -22.65 0.11
CA CYS A 138 15.17 -23.67 -0.32
C CYS A 138 16.51 -23.03 -0.65
N THR A 139 17.60 -23.70 -0.27
CA THR A 139 18.95 -23.32 -0.72
C THR A 139 19.49 -24.44 -1.57
N GLY A 140 19.72 -24.17 -2.85
CA GLY A 140 20.28 -25.11 -3.80
C GLY A 140 21.76 -25.44 -3.52
N GLU A 141 22.29 -26.45 -4.19
CA GLU A 141 23.71 -26.84 -4.10
C GLU A 141 24.66 -25.70 -4.53
N ASP A 142 24.18 -24.80 -5.38
CA ASP A 142 24.90 -23.58 -5.80
C ASP A 142 24.91 -22.46 -4.75
N GLY A 143 24.33 -22.69 -3.57
CA GLY A 143 24.22 -21.73 -2.47
C GLY A 143 23.17 -20.65 -2.67
N LYS A 144 22.38 -20.70 -3.76
CA LYS A 144 21.31 -19.72 -4.00
C LYS A 144 20.04 -20.10 -3.24
N THR A 145 19.44 -19.10 -2.61
CA THR A 145 18.15 -19.24 -1.95
C THR A 145 17.03 -19.01 -2.95
N THR A 146 16.00 -19.85 -2.89
CA THR A 146 14.73 -19.67 -3.60
C THR A 146 13.62 -19.55 -2.58
N VAL A 147 12.80 -18.50 -2.69
CA VAL A 147 11.68 -18.27 -1.79
C VAL A 147 10.38 -18.75 -2.44
N VAL A 148 9.78 -19.79 -1.87
CA VAL A 148 8.53 -20.38 -2.34
C VAL A 148 7.36 -19.85 -1.55
N GLY A 149 6.29 -19.45 -2.23
CA GLY A 149 5.11 -18.95 -1.56
C GLY A 149 3.97 -18.64 -2.53
N LYS A 150 2.82 -18.28 -1.98
CA LYS A 150 1.64 -17.93 -2.77
C LYS A 150 0.86 -16.77 -2.19
N HIS A 151 0.23 -16.02 -3.09
CA HIS A 151 -0.70 -14.98 -2.68
C HIS A 151 -2.02 -15.62 -2.22
N ARG A 152 -2.48 -15.15 -1.08
CA ARG A 152 -3.75 -15.55 -0.51
C ARG A 152 -4.65 -14.33 -0.32
N ARG A 153 -5.86 -14.44 -0.78
CA ARG A 153 -6.90 -13.45 -0.49
C ARG A 153 -7.42 -13.66 0.93
N LEU A 154 -7.41 -12.60 1.76
CA LEU A 154 -7.87 -12.63 3.15
C LEU A 154 -9.25 -12.03 3.33
N GLY A 155 -9.56 -10.99 2.57
CA GLY A 155 -10.79 -10.25 2.74
C GLY A 155 -11.33 -9.63 1.46
N SER A 156 -12.36 -8.82 1.63
CA SER A 156 -12.96 -7.95 0.63
C SER A 156 -12.90 -6.51 1.13
N ILE A 157 -12.95 -5.55 0.22
CA ILE A 157 -13.04 -4.13 0.59
C ILE A 157 -14.27 -3.85 1.45
N SER A 158 -14.20 -2.83 2.30
CA SER A 158 -15.31 -2.41 3.15
C SER A 158 -16.48 -1.86 2.33
N ASP A 159 -17.67 -1.82 2.95
CA ASP A 159 -18.83 -1.19 2.32
C ASP A 159 -18.64 0.32 2.19
N THR A 160 -17.85 0.94 3.07
CA THR A 160 -17.50 2.36 3.00
C THR A 160 -16.65 2.65 1.75
N LEU A 161 -15.58 1.89 1.53
CA LEU A 161 -14.73 2.06 0.34
C LEU A 161 -15.49 1.72 -0.94
N LYS A 162 -16.29 0.65 -0.91
CA LYS A 162 -17.18 0.28 -2.03
C LYS A 162 -18.10 1.44 -2.40
N ARG A 163 -18.79 2.04 -1.41
CA ARG A 163 -19.69 3.18 -1.65
C ARG A 163 -18.93 4.36 -2.25
N ARG A 164 -17.79 4.73 -1.66
CA ARG A 164 -16.92 5.79 -2.18
C ARG A 164 -16.54 5.56 -3.66
N MET A 165 -16.22 4.32 -4.04
CA MET A 165 -15.89 3.98 -5.43
C MET A 165 -17.10 4.10 -6.36
N LEU A 166 -18.28 3.66 -5.93
CA LEU A 166 -19.52 3.78 -6.70
C LEU A 166 -19.91 5.24 -6.89
N ASP A 167 -19.84 6.05 -5.84
CA ASP A 167 -20.15 7.48 -5.87
C ASP A 167 -19.19 8.25 -6.82
N ASN A 168 -17.96 7.77 -6.97
CA ASN A 168 -16.98 8.27 -7.96
C ASN A 168 -17.18 7.66 -9.37
N GLY A 169 -18.30 6.98 -9.62
CA GLY A 169 -18.67 6.51 -10.96
C GLY A 169 -18.03 5.19 -11.40
N ILE A 170 -17.38 4.43 -10.51
CA ILE A 170 -16.84 3.11 -10.85
C ILE A 170 -17.99 2.13 -11.02
N PRO A 171 -18.14 1.46 -12.20
CA PRO A 171 -19.22 0.51 -12.42
C PRO A 171 -19.18 -0.65 -11.42
N ALA A 172 -20.34 -0.99 -10.83
CA ALA A 172 -20.47 -2.07 -9.83
C ALA A 172 -19.89 -3.41 -10.31
N GLY A 173 -20.03 -3.73 -11.60
CA GLY A 173 -19.46 -4.95 -12.19
C GLY A 173 -17.93 -5.03 -12.10
N LYS A 174 -17.22 -3.87 -12.14
CA LYS A 174 -15.76 -3.83 -11.95
C LYS A 174 -15.35 -4.07 -10.50
N LEU A 175 -16.24 -3.82 -9.54
CA LEU A 175 -15.98 -4.05 -8.12
C LEU A 175 -16.28 -5.48 -7.69
N ALA A 176 -17.08 -6.24 -8.44
CA ALA A 176 -17.49 -7.59 -8.08
C ALA A 176 -16.33 -8.52 -7.65
N PRO A 177 -15.16 -8.55 -8.32
CA PRO A 177 -14.03 -9.39 -7.91
C PRO A 177 -13.48 -9.03 -6.52
N PHE A 178 -13.60 -7.78 -6.10
CA PHE A 178 -13.07 -7.28 -4.82
C PHE A 178 -14.07 -7.43 -3.68
N LEU A 179 -15.34 -7.67 -3.98
CA LEU A 179 -16.43 -7.82 -3.02
C LEU A 179 -16.73 -9.29 -2.67
N ALA A 180 -16.36 -10.24 -3.54
CA ALA A 180 -16.56 -11.64 -3.25
C ALA A 180 -15.85 -12.05 -1.96
N LYS A 181 -16.51 -12.82 -1.10
CA LYS A 181 -15.86 -13.37 0.10
C LYS A 181 -14.75 -14.33 -0.33
N PRO A 182 -13.61 -14.40 0.41
CA PRO A 182 -12.61 -15.42 0.17
C PRO A 182 -13.28 -16.80 0.23
N ALA A 183 -12.86 -17.72 -0.66
CA ALA A 183 -13.33 -19.09 -0.58
C ALA A 183 -12.99 -19.66 0.80
N ALA A 184 -13.99 -20.16 1.52
CA ALA A 184 -13.76 -20.82 2.80
C ALA A 184 -12.77 -21.97 2.58
N LYS A 185 -11.69 -22.04 3.39
CA LYS A 185 -10.83 -23.23 3.39
C LYS A 185 -11.71 -24.44 3.65
N ARG A 186 -11.83 -25.35 2.67
CA ARG A 186 -12.35 -26.69 2.93
C ARG A 186 -11.37 -27.35 3.90
N THR A 187 -11.69 -27.32 5.20
CA THR A 187 -10.97 -28.12 6.17
C THR A 187 -11.24 -29.58 5.83
N ARG A 188 -10.28 -30.24 5.19
CA ARG A 188 -10.25 -31.69 5.17
C ARG A 188 -10.08 -32.14 6.60
N LYS A 189 -11.14 -32.67 7.21
CA LYS A 189 -11.02 -33.45 8.44
C LYS A 189 -10.19 -34.70 8.13
N GLY A 190 -9.09 -34.87 8.81
CA GLY A 190 -8.40 -36.14 8.98
C GLY A 190 -7.17 -36.33 8.08
N GLY A 191 -6.03 -36.55 8.74
CA GLY A 191 -4.84 -37.16 8.19
C GLY A 191 -3.64 -36.21 8.12
N ALA A 192 -2.75 -36.33 9.07
CA ALA A 192 -1.38 -35.84 8.98
C ALA A 192 -0.69 -36.57 7.82
N SER A 193 -0.45 -35.87 6.73
CA SER A 193 0.59 -36.18 5.77
C SER A 193 0.98 -34.88 5.09
N HIS A 194 2.28 -34.61 5.03
CA HIS A 194 2.86 -33.59 4.18
C HIS A 194 2.51 -33.93 2.72
N ALA A 195 1.36 -33.45 2.25
CA ALA A 195 1.01 -33.55 0.84
C ALA A 195 1.54 -32.30 0.16
N VAL A 196 2.56 -32.45 -0.66
CA VAL A 196 3.05 -31.49 -1.64
C VAL A 196 1.86 -31.11 -2.53
N ASP A 197 1.63 -29.81 -2.72
CA ASP A 197 0.59 -29.27 -3.59
C ASP A 197 0.96 -29.65 -5.05
N PRO A 198 0.14 -30.48 -5.76
CA PRO A 198 0.49 -30.97 -7.09
C PRO A 198 0.58 -29.87 -8.15
N ASP A 199 0.02 -28.69 -7.90
CA ASP A 199 0.05 -27.56 -8.84
C ASP A 199 1.31 -26.68 -8.71
N HIS A 200 2.18 -26.94 -7.71
CA HIS A 200 3.48 -26.29 -7.57
C HIS A 200 4.50 -27.32 -7.14
N PRO A 201 5.11 -28.04 -8.10
CA PRO A 201 6.21 -28.95 -7.81
C PRO A 201 7.35 -28.16 -7.19
N ILE A 202 7.87 -28.63 -6.06
CA ILE A 202 9.13 -28.17 -5.51
C ILE A 202 10.18 -28.34 -6.61
N PRO A 203 11.03 -27.34 -6.89
CA PRO A 203 12.14 -27.53 -7.81
C PRO A 203 12.92 -28.77 -7.41
N ALA A 204 13.34 -29.56 -8.37
CA ALA A 204 13.99 -30.86 -8.13
C ALA A 204 15.30 -30.75 -7.32
N ASP A 205 15.79 -29.54 -7.11
CA ASP A 205 17.04 -29.20 -6.43
C ASP A 205 16.80 -28.62 -5.01
N CYS A 206 15.65 -28.86 -4.39
CA CYS A 206 15.36 -28.53 -2.97
C CYS A 206 15.34 -29.74 -2.08
#